data_c5fed3fe5570b57cfc6456bbc0b36d1e
#
_entry.id   c5fed3fe5570b57cfc6456bbc0b36d1e
#
_cell.length_a   1.000
_cell.length_b   1.000
_cell.length_c   1.000
_cell.angle_alpha   90.00
_cell.angle_beta   90.00
_cell.angle_gamma   90.00
#
_symmetry.space_group_name_H-M   'P 1'
#
loop_
_entity.id
_entity.type
_entity.pdbx_description
1 polymer ?
#
loop_
_entity_poly.entity_id
_entity_poly.type
_entity_poly.pdbx_seq_one_letter_code
_entity_poly.pdbx_strand_id
1 'polypeptide(L)'
;MPRGDHWIPESDFATCLSHFPQPCVDLVVEHDGGVLLARRTNEPAVGRWFWPGGRLRKGEGLAAASRRVAREELGLAVAVREQLGASEHHWETSAVDGVDRRHTVPVVYRVTPTDGLDVDLDDQHDDWRLLCEPEPGLHEYVRAYLSRFDLPVSAPDHE
;
A
#
# COMPACT_ATOMS: atom_id res chain seq x y z
N MET A 1 5.05 22.74 4.35
CA MET A 1 5.03 21.80 5.48
C MET A 1 6.41 21.69 6.08
N PRO A 2 6.54 21.77 7.39
CA PRO A 2 7.83 21.47 8.03
C PRO A 2 8.19 20.03 7.78
N ARG A 3 9.47 19.79 7.51
CA ARG A 3 9.99 18.45 7.30
C ARG A 3 10.14 17.78 8.66
N GLY A 4 9.49 16.64 8.83
CA GLY A 4 9.64 15.86 10.05
C GLY A 4 10.99 15.13 10.11
N ASP A 5 11.28 14.52 11.24
CA ASP A 5 12.51 13.76 11.48
C ASP A 5 12.71 12.59 10.50
N HIS A 6 11.63 12.16 9.88
CA HIS A 6 11.64 11.05 8.90
C HIS A 6 11.97 11.50 7.47
N TRP A 7 12.09 12.82 7.22
CA TRP A 7 12.38 13.32 5.87
C TRP A 7 13.80 12.96 5.45
N ILE A 8 13.92 12.43 4.24
CA ILE A 8 15.19 12.04 3.65
C ILE A 8 15.44 12.90 2.41
N PRO A 9 16.60 13.55 2.27
CA PRO A 9 16.92 14.22 1.01
C PRO A 9 16.80 13.29 -0.18
N GLU A 10 16.28 13.79 -1.32
CA GLU A 10 16.00 12.96 -2.47
C GLU A 10 17.21 12.15 -2.95
N SER A 11 18.40 12.76 -2.96
CA SER A 11 19.63 12.07 -3.37
C SER A 11 19.99 10.91 -2.43
N ASP A 12 19.83 11.10 -1.12
CA ASP A 12 20.08 10.04 -0.14
C ASP A 12 19.05 8.92 -0.27
N PHE A 13 17.79 9.28 -0.48
CA PHE A 13 16.72 8.32 -0.68
C PHE A 13 16.95 7.48 -1.95
N ALA A 14 17.35 8.12 -3.04
CA ALA A 14 17.71 7.44 -4.28
C ALA A 14 18.87 6.47 -4.08
N THR A 15 19.89 6.86 -3.31
CA THR A 15 21.01 6.00 -2.96
C THR A 15 20.53 4.76 -2.19
N CYS A 16 19.69 4.95 -1.19
CA CYS A 16 19.12 3.83 -0.42
C CYS A 16 18.35 2.87 -1.33
N LEU A 17 17.46 3.40 -2.18
CA LEU A 17 16.66 2.58 -3.08
C LEU A 17 17.49 1.83 -4.11
N SER A 18 18.65 2.39 -4.50
CA SER A 18 19.54 1.74 -5.46
C SER A 18 20.33 0.57 -4.86
N HIS A 19 20.48 0.53 -3.53
CA HIS A 19 21.31 -0.47 -2.86
C HIS A 19 20.56 -1.42 -1.95
N PHE A 20 19.39 -1.05 -1.46
CA PHE A 20 18.66 -1.85 -0.47
C PHE A 20 17.21 -2.09 -0.89
N PRO A 21 16.64 -3.26 -0.58
CA PRO A 21 15.20 -3.43 -0.64
C PRO A 21 14.55 -2.51 0.40
N GLN A 22 13.38 -1.98 0.06
CA GLN A 22 12.66 -1.03 0.92
C GLN A 22 11.56 -1.74 1.70
N PRO A 23 11.64 -1.78 3.04
CA PRO A 23 10.53 -2.28 3.85
C PRO A 23 9.36 -1.31 3.81
N CYS A 24 8.17 -1.87 3.66
CA CYS A 24 6.90 -1.13 3.55
C CYS A 24 5.83 -1.83 4.37
N VAL A 25 4.70 -1.18 4.53
CA VAL A 25 3.46 -1.82 4.95
C VAL A 25 2.44 -1.67 3.84
N ASP A 26 1.67 -2.71 3.57
CA ASP A 26 0.51 -2.66 2.69
C ASP A 26 -0.73 -2.95 3.52
N LEU A 27 -1.82 -2.26 3.21
CA LEU A 27 -3.05 -2.34 3.96
C LEU A 27 -4.14 -3.03 3.17
N VAL A 28 -4.70 -4.09 3.77
CA VAL A 28 -5.97 -4.65 3.36
C VAL A 28 -7.03 -4.02 4.26
N VAL A 29 -7.67 -2.97 3.76
CA VAL A 29 -8.71 -2.25 4.50
C VAL A 29 -10.04 -2.94 4.22
N GLU A 30 -10.56 -3.64 5.20
CA GLU A 30 -11.82 -4.37 5.07
C GLU A 30 -12.99 -3.54 5.58
N HIS A 31 -14.06 -3.49 4.80
CA HIS A 31 -15.29 -2.80 5.16
C HIS A 31 -16.45 -3.41 4.37
N ASP A 32 -17.55 -3.74 5.06
CA ASP A 32 -18.80 -4.25 4.46
C ASP A 32 -18.59 -5.39 3.44
N GLY A 33 -17.70 -6.33 3.76
CA GLY A 33 -17.45 -7.49 2.90
C GLY A 33 -16.57 -7.22 1.70
N GLY A 34 -15.95 -6.04 1.63
CA GLY A 34 -15.04 -5.66 0.56
C GLY A 34 -13.67 -5.28 1.07
N VAL A 35 -12.75 -5.07 0.13
CA VAL A 35 -11.41 -4.54 0.39
C VAL A 35 -11.21 -3.26 -0.41
N LEU A 36 -10.56 -2.27 0.20
CA LEU A 36 -10.35 -0.97 -0.42
C LEU A 36 -9.15 -1.01 -1.35
N LEU A 37 -9.33 -0.54 -2.57
CA LEU A 37 -8.27 -0.27 -3.53
C LEU A 37 -8.28 1.22 -3.87
N ALA A 38 -7.09 1.77 -4.10
CA ALA A 38 -6.91 3.17 -4.51
C ALA A 38 -6.16 3.21 -5.83
N ARG A 39 -6.51 4.17 -6.70
CA ARG A 39 -5.87 4.29 -8.00
C ARG A 39 -4.66 5.20 -7.90
N ARG A 40 -3.51 4.70 -8.33
CA ARG A 40 -2.23 5.39 -8.19
C ARG A 40 -2.04 6.46 -9.28
N THR A 41 -1.47 7.58 -8.87
CA THR A 41 -1.07 8.67 -9.79
C THR A 41 0.42 8.66 -10.10
N ASN A 42 1.23 7.92 -9.34
CA ASN A 42 2.69 7.85 -9.48
C ASN A 42 3.17 6.46 -9.85
N GLU A 43 4.37 6.38 -10.44
CA GLU A 43 5.06 5.10 -10.61
C GLU A 43 5.54 4.56 -9.24
N PRO A 44 5.57 3.25 -9.00
CA PRO A 44 5.11 2.20 -9.92
C PRO A 44 3.59 2.04 -9.94
N ALA A 45 3.09 1.32 -10.92
CA ALA A 45 1.67 0.99 -11.09
C ALA A 45 0.77 2.20 -11.31
N VAL A 46 1.26 3.25 -12.00
CA VAL A 46 0.47 4.44 -12.33
C VAL A 46 -0.82 4.06 -13.09
N GLY A 47 -1.94 4.67 -12.69
CA GLY A 47 -3.25 4.39 -13.29
C GLY A 47 -3.88 3.06 -12.88
N ARG A 48 -3.24 2.30 -12.01
CA ARG A 48 -3.73 0.99 -11.57
C ARG A 48 -4.37 1.08 -10.18
N TRP A 49 -5.37 0.24 -9.98
CA TRP A 49 -5.96 0.00 -8.66
C TRP A 49 -5.00 -0.86 -7.85
N PHE A 50 -4.66 -0.40 -6.65
CA PHE A 50 -3.65 -1.06 -5.83
C PHE A 50 -3.97 -0.91 -4.34
N TRP A 51 -3.26 -1.69 -3.52
CA TRP A 51 -3.37 -1.60 -2.08
C TRP A 51 -2.79 -0.28 -1.58
N PRO A 52 -3.44 0.40 -0.62
CA PRO A 52 -2.77 1.49 0.09
C PRO A 52 -1.53 0.94 0.80
N GLY A 53 -0.46 1.70 0.79
CA GLY A 53 0.77 1.25 1.42
C GLY A 53 1.81 2.35 1.43
N GLY A 54 2.81 2.20 2.28
CA GLY A 54 3.84 3.20 2.40
C GLY A 54 5.08 2.67 3.10
N ARG A 55 6.13 3.46 3.02
CA ARG A 55 7.44 3.15 3.58
C ARG A 55 7.38 3.04 5.10
N LEU A 56 8.04 2.03 5.66
CA LEU A 56 8.33 1.98 7.08
C LEU A 56 9.40 3.04 7.39
N ARG A 57 9.19 3.82 8.43
CA ARG A 57 10.15 4.83 8.88
C ARG A 57 11.09 4.24 9.92
N LYS A 58 12.32 4.75 9.96
CA LYS A 58 13.30 4.31 10.95
C LYS A 58 12.74 4.53 12.36
N GLY A 59 12.82 3.50 13.19
CA GLY A 59 12.33 3.56 14.57
C GLY A 59 10.82 3.39 14.74
N GLU A 60 10.09 3.25 13.63
CA GLU A 60 8.63 3.09 13.67
C GLU A 60 8.27 1.61 13.75
N GLY A 61 7.31 1.26 14.61
CA GLY A 61 6.76 -0.10 14.65
C GLY A 61 5.81 -0.35 13.48
N LEU A 62 5.69 -1.60 13.07
CA LEU A 62 4.87 -1.98 11.90
C LEU A 62 3.39 -1.63 12.08
N ALA A 63 2.82 -1.90 13.25
CA ALA A 63 1.41 -1.55 13.51
C ALA A 63 1.19 -0.03 13.51
N ALA A 64 2.13 0.72 14.08
CA ALA A 64 2.08 2.18 14.07
C ALA A 64 2.20 2.73 12.65
N ALA A 65 3.08 2.15 11.84
CA ALA A 65 3.21 2.49 10.41
C ALA A 65 1.91 2.27 9.66
N SER A 66 1.23 1.15 9.95
CA SER A 66 -0.06 0.84 9.31
C SER A 66 -1.12 1.88 9.62
N ARG A 67 -1.22 2.31 10.88
CA ARG A 67 -2.16 3.38 11.27
C ARG A 67 -1.79 4.72 10.64
N ARG A 68 -0.51 5.04 10.59
CA ARG A 68 -0.03 6.28 9.96
C ARG A 68 -0.33 6.30 8.46
N VAL A 69 -0.04 5.23 7.74
CA VAL A 69 -0.30 5.12 6.31
C VAL A 69 -1.80 5.26 6.02
N ALA A 70 -2.66 4.62 6.81
CA ALA A 70 -4.11 4.77 6.66
C ALA A 70 -4.55 6.23 6.82
N ARG A 71 -3.98 6.94 7.78
CA ARG A 71 -4.29 8.34 8.01
C ARG A 71 -3.77 9.24 6.91
N GLU A 72 -2.51 9.06 6.50
CA GLU A 72 -1.89 9.93 5.50
C GLU A 72 -2.45 9.70 4.09
N GLU A 73 -2.69 8.45 3.71
CA GLU A 73 -3.12 8.14 2.34
C GLU A 73 -4.64 8.14 2.16
N LEU A 74 -5.38 7.79 3.19
CA LEU A 74 -6.82 7.61 3.11
C LEU A 74 -7.62 8.53 4.04
N GLY A 75 -6.97 9.25 4.93
CA GLY A 75 -7.66 10.05 5.96
C GLY A 75 -8.44 9.21 6.97
N LEU A 76 -8.12 7.93 7.11
CA LEU A 76 -8.88 7.01 7.95
C LEU A 76 -8.16 6.69 9.26
N ALA A 77 -8.92 6.71 10.37
CA ALA A 77 -8.54 6.04 11.60
C ALA A 77 -8.90 4.56 11.48
N VAL A 78 -7.95 3.69 11.78
CA VAL A 78 -8.16 2.24 11.62
C VAL A 78 -7.72 1.49 12.87
N ALA A 79 -8.36 0.34 13.10
CA ALA A 79 -7.88 -0.67 14.02
C ALA A 79 -7.04 -1.68 13.25
N VAL A 80 -5.85 -1.98 13.74
CA VAL A 80 -4.98 -3.02 13.17
C VAL A 80 -5.44 -4.37 13.71
N ARG A 81 -5.89 -5.25 12.81
CA ARG A 81 -6.49 -6.53 13.21
C ARG A 81 -5.52 -7.67 13.21
N GLU A 82 -4.69 -7.76 12.16
CA GLU A 82 -3.86 -8.95 11.95
C GLU A 82 -2.70 -8.63 11.00
N GLN A 83 -1.53 -9.16 11.30
CA GLN A 83 -0.43 -9.19 10.35
C GLN A 83 -0.59 -10.44 9.49
N LEU A 84 -0.85 -10.24 8.19
CA LEU A 84 -1.14 -11.34 7.26
C LEU A 84 0.13 -12.05 6.80
N GLY A 85 1.20 -11.31 6.58
CA GLY A 85 2.47 -11.86 6.15
C GLY A 85 3.29 -10.85 5.37
N ALA A 86 4.48 -11.25 4.94
CA ALA A 86 5.35 -10.44 4.11
C ALA A 86 5.24 -10.87 2.64
N SER A 87 5.45 -9.93 1.74
CA SER A 87 5.50 -10.17 0.31
C SER A 87 6.73 -9.50 -0.30
N GLU A 88 6.94 -9.66 -1.59
CA GLU A 88 8.02 -8.99 -2.33
C GLU A 88 7.46 -8.45 -3.63
N HIS A 89 7.80 -7.20 -3.90
CA HIS A 89 7.43 -6.56 -5.15
C HIS A 89 8.68 -6.09 -5.88
N HIS A 90 8.82 -6.52 -7.11
CA HIS A 90 9.90 -6.11 -8.00
C HIS A 90 9.32 -5.22 -9.09
N TRP A 91 9.70 -3.93 -9.06
CA TRP A 91 9.14 -2.92 -9.94
C TRP A 91 10.16 -2.51 -10.99
N GLU A 92 9.73 -2.47 -12.27
CA GLU A 92 10.55 -2.01 -13.38
C GLU A 92 10.60 -0.49 -13.49
N THR A 93 9.76 0.23 -12.74
CA THR A 93 9.66 1.69 -12.80
C THR A 93 9.72 2.30 -11.40
N SER A 94 10.06 3.59 -11.33
CA SER A 94 10.12 4.35 -10.10
C SER A 94 9.78 5.81 -10.36
N ALA A 95 9.13 6.46 -9.38
CA ALA A 95 8.91 7.89 -9.40
C ALA A 95 10.11 8.69 -8.89
N VAL A 96 11.16 8.02 -8.41
CA VAL A 96 12.34 8.67 -7.85
C VAL A 96 13.41 8.81 -8.92
N ASP A 97 13.90 10.04 -9.14
CA ASP A 97 14.94 10.34 -10.11
C ASP A 97 16.23 9.57 -9.77
N GLY A 98 16.83 8.95 -10.80
CA GLY A 98 18.06 8.17 -10.63
C GLY A 98 17.83 6.74 -10.17
N VAL A 99 16.58 6.32 -9.98
CA VAL A 99 16.21 4.96 -9.58
C VAL A 99 15.32 4.37 -10.68
N ASP A 100 15.85 3.40 -11.43
CA ASP A 100 15.11 2.76 -12.53
C ASP A 100 14.18 1.65 -12.06
N ARG A 101 14.62 0.89 -11.06
CA ARG A 101 13.90 -0.25 -10.52
C ARG A 101 13.75 -0.12 -9.02
N ARG A 102 12.70 -0.73 -8.48
CA ARG A 102 12.48 -0.76 -7.05
C ARG A 102 12.24 -2.19 -6.57
N HIS A 103 12.77 -2.48 -5.40
CA HIS A 103 12.49 -3.73 -4.69
C HIS A 103 11.86 -3.35 -3.35
N THR A 104 10.58 -3.65 -3.18
CA THR A 104 9.88 -3.39 -1.91
C THR A 104 9.52 -4.70 -1.24
N VAL A 105 9.58 -4.71 0.10
CA VAL A 105 9.18 -5.86 0.92
C VAL A 105 8.07 -5.39 1.84
N PRO A 106 6.81 -5.44 1.38
CA PRO A 106 5.69 -5.02 2.22
C PRO A 106 5.34 -6.09 3.24
N VAL A 107 5.10 -5.64 4.47
CA VAL A 107 4.41 -6.43 5.48
C VAL A 107 2.94 -6.06 5.38
N VAL A 108 2.08 -7.04 5.17
CA VAL A 108 0.66 -6.84 4.86
C VAL A 108 -0.18 -6.94 6.12
N TYR A 109 -0.99 -5.92 6.35
CA TYR A 109 -1.87 -5.85 7.53
C TYR A 109 -3.34 -5.78 7.14
N ARG A 110 -4.15 -6.56 7.84
CA ARG A 110 -5.60 -6.41 7.83
C ARG A 110 -5.97 -5.30 8.81
N VAL A 111 -6.70 -4.30 8.33
CA VAL A 111 -7.15 -3.18 9.15
C VAL A 111 -8.64 -2.92 8.89
N THR A 112 -9.32 -2.33 9.88
CA THR A 112 -10.73 -1.93 9.72
C THR A 112 -10.91 -0.49 10.15
N PRO A 113 -11.68 0.33 9.39
CA PRO A 113 -11.98 1.69 9.82
C PRO A 113 -12.74 1.69 11.16
N THR A 114 -12.41 2.64 12.03
CA THR A 114 -13.05 2.76 13.35
C THR A 114 -14.22 3.75 13.35
N ASP A 115 -14.23 4.71 12.39
CA ASP A 115 -15.22 5.79 12.34
C ASP A 115 -15.93 5.84 10.97
N GLY A 116 -16.12 4.67 10.35
CA GLY A 116 -16.72 4.60 9.03
C GLY A 116 -15.71 4.82 7.90
N LEU A 117 -16.20 4.84 6.67
CA LEU A 117 -15.36 4.87 5.46
C LEU A 117 -15.44 6.26 4.80
N ASP A 118 -15.02 7.28 5.54
CA ASP A 118 -14.94 8.66 5.03
C ASP A 118 -13.52 8.92 4.50
N VAL A 119 -13.28 8.54 3.24
CA VAL A 119 -11.97 8.55 2.62
C VAL A 119 -11.59 9.94 2.12
N ASP A 120 -10.40 10.39 2.50
CA ASP A 120 -9.78 11.61 2.03
C ASP A 120 -8.39 11.26 1.50
N LEU A 121 -8.28 11.16 0.17
CA LEU A 121 -7.07 10.66 -0.50
C LEU A 121 -5.94 11.69 -0.49
N ASP A 122 -4.70 11.20 -0.43
CA ASP A 122 -3.50 12.00 -0.63
C ASP A 122 -3.24 12.28 -2.14
N ASP A 123 -2.12 12.94 -2.44
CA ASP A 123 -1.75 13.31 -3.81
C ASP A 123 -1.31 12.11 -4.67
N GLN A 124 -1.05 10.97 -4.06
CA GLN A 124 -0.58 9.77 -4.77
C GLN A 124 -1.71 8.92 -5.32
N HIS A 125 -2.95 9.29 -5.02
CA HIS A 125 -4.16 8.57 -5.43
C HIS A 125 -5.22 9.55 -5.91
N ASP A 126 -5.95 9.20 -6.96
CA ASP A 126 -6.99 10.07 -7.52
C ASP A 126 -8.40 9.50 -7.41
N ASP A 127 -8.54 8.25 -6.99
CA ASP A 127 -9.83 7.59 -6.77
C ASP A 127 -9.67 6.41 -5.84
N TRP A 128 -10.78 5.95 -5.27
CA TRP A 128 -10.83 4.75 -4.43
C TRP A 128 -12.12 3.99 -4.65
N ARG A 129 -12.12 2.71 -4.31
CA ARG A 129 -13.33 1.89 -4.37
C ARG A 129 -13.21 0.69 -3.43
N LEU A 130 -14.34 0.07 -3.12
CA LEU A 130 -14.39 -1.23 -2.48
C LEU A 130 -14.52 -2.32 -3.54
N LEU A 131 -13.61 -3.26 -3.52
CA LEU A 131 -13.71 -4.48 -4.31
C LEU A 131 -14.50 -5.48 -3.47
N CYS A 132 -15.71 -5.83 -3.91
CA CYS A 132 -16.62 -6.73 -3.18
C CYS A 132 -16.77 -8.08 -3.86
N GLU A 133 -16.34 -8.22 -5.10
CA GLU A 133 -16.43 -9.45 -5.88
C GLU A 133 -15.15 -9.67 -6.67
N PRO A 134 -14.79 -10.94 -6.98
CA PRO A 134 -13.68 -11.21 -7.88
C PRO A 134 -13.90 -10.54 -9.23
N GLU A 135 -12.86 -9.93 -9.78
CA GLU A 135 -12.93 -9.31 -11.11
C GLU A 135 -11.63 -9.52 -11.89
N PRO A 136 -11.68 -9.60 -13.22
CA PRO A 136 -10.50 -9.72 -14.06
C PRO A 136 -9.77 -8.38 -14.21
N GLY A 137 -8.51 -8.44 -14.66
CA GLY A 137 -7.73 -7.24 -14.98
C GLY A 137 -7.07 -6.53 -13.82
N LEU A 138 -7.16 -7.06 -12.61
CA LEU A 138 -6.47 -6.51 -11.45
C LEU A 138 -4.96 -6.73 -11.58
N HIS A 139 -4.19 -5.81 -11.00
CA HIS A 139 -2.74 -5.95 -10.95
C HIS A 139 -2.32 -7.28 -10.32
N GLU A 140 -1.24 -7.89 -10.81
CA GLU A 140 -0.77 -9.19 -10.31
C GLU A 140 -0.51 -9.21 -8.81
N TYR A 141 -0.02 -8.11 -8.22
CA TYR A 141 0.21 -8.03 -6.78
C TYR A 141 -1.09 -7.85 -5.98
N VAL A 142 -2.12 -7.31 -6.58
CA VAL A 142 -3.46 -7.30 -5.98
C VAL A 142 -4.02 -8.72 -5.96
N ARG A 143 -3.98 -9.42 -7.09
CA ARG A 143 -4.41 -10.81 -7.19
C ARG A 143 -3.66 -11.73 -6.23
N ALA A 144 -2.35 -11.50 -6.08
CA ALA A 144 -1.50 -12.30 -5.20
C ALA A 144 -2.02 -12.30 -3.76
N TYR A 145 -2.40 -11.14 -3.22
CA TYR A 145 -2.93 -11.06 -1.86
C TYR A 145 -4.31 -11.71 -1.76
N LEU A 146 -5.16 -11.50 -2.76
CA LEU A 146 -6.49 -12.13 -2.80
C LEU A 146 -6.40 -13.66 -2.85
N SER A 147 -5.36 -14.20 -3.46
CA SER A 147 -5.13 -15.66 -3.53
C SER A 147 -4.48 -16.21 -2.27
N ARG A 148 -3.56 -15.45 -1.70
CA ARG A 148 -2.69 -15.94 -0.62
C ARG A 148 -3.34 -15.84 0.76
N PHE A 149 -4.08 -14.74 1.00
CA PHE A 149 -4.67 -14.46 2.30
C PHE A 149 -6.16 -14.77 2.32
N ASP A 150 -6.67 -15.10 3.50
CA ASP A 150 -8.11 -15.29 3.72
C ASP A 150 -8.79 -13.94 3.82
N LEU A 151 -9.24 -13.42 2.69
CA LEU A 151 -9.89 -12.11 2.57
C LEU A 151 -11.36 -12.27 2.20
N PRO A 152 -12.21 -11.23 2.44
CA PRO A 152 -13.62 -11.30 2.07
C PRO A 152 -13.86 -11.44 0.57
N VAL A 153 -12.87 -11.12 -0.25
CA VAL A 153 -12.93 -11.28 -1.70
C VAL A 153 -11.78 -12.18 -2.13
N SER A 154 -12.07 -13.16 -2.97
CA SER A 154 -11.05 -14.06 -3.52
C SER A 154 -10.54 -13.56 -4.87
N ALA A 155 -9.42 -14.12 -5.33
CA ALA A 155 -8.94 -13.90 -6.68
C ALA A 155 -9.89 -14.56 -7.70
N PRO A 156 -10.00 -14.03 -8.94
CA PRO A 156 -10.80 -14.68 -9.97
C PRO A 156 -10.19 -16.02 -10.37
N ASP A 157 -11.04 -17.00 -10.69
CA ASP A 157 -10.64 -18.39 -10.92
C ASP A 157 -9.79 -18.61 -12.19
N HIS A 158 -9.95 -17.74 -13.18
CA HIS A 158 -9.30 -17.89 -14.48
C HIS A 158 -8.78 -16.56 -15.00
N GLU A 159 -7.49 -16.33 -14.82
CA GLU A 159 -6.87 -15.09 -15.29
C GLU A 159 -5.41 -15.29 -15.71
#